data_a6de161397051792cb17271dde475f05
#
_entry.id   a6de161397051792cb17271dde475f05
#
_cell.length_a   1.000
_cell.length_b   1.000
_cell.length_c   1.000
_cell.angle_alpha   90.00
_cell.angle_beta   90.00
_cell.angle_gamma   90.00
#
_symmetry.space_group_name_H-M   'P 1'
#
loop_
_entity.id
_entity.type
_entity.pdbx_description
1 polymer ?
#
loop_
_entity_poly.entity_id
_entity_poly.type
_entity_poly.pdbx_seq_one_letter_code
_entity_poly.pdbx_strand_id
1 'polypeptide(L)'
;MKGRAKKAHPEIARLLRALDEAYEKKAWHGPNLKGTLRGVTPRQACFRPAPGRHSVRELVLHAAYWKYAVWRRLTGVKRGSFPLEGSNFFPRPSTPSLSEWRKDRALLDEQHRRLRAAVAALRTAPGAALERHIYGVAAHDVYHAGQIQLLKRLQR
;
A
#
# COMPACT_ATOMS: atom_id res chain seq x y z
N MET A 1 -22.14 -4.38 -33.43
CA MET A 1 -21.20 -5.43 -32.98
C MET A 1 -20.70 -5.09 -31.56
N LYS A 2 -21.14 -5.84 -30.56
CA LYS A 2 -20.65 -5.65 -29.18
C LYS A 2 -19.23 -6.23 -29.12
N GLY A 3 -18.21 -5.38 -29.00
CA GLY A 3 -16.83 -5.80 -28.84
C GLY A 3 -16.69 -6.69 -27.61
N ARG A 4 -16.32 -7.96 -27.83
CA ARG A 4 -16.04 -8.93 -26.77
C ARG A 4 -14.89 -8.37 -25.93
N ALA A 5 -15.17 -7.92 -24.71
CA ALA A 5 -14.14 -7.47 -23.77
C ALA A 5 -13.06 -8.55 -23.70
N LYS A 6 -11.84 -8.21 -24.11
CA LYS A 6 -10.70 -9.14 -24.12
C LYS A 6 -10.49 -9.61 -22.67
N LYS A 7 -10.74 -10.90 -22.38
CA LYS A 7 -10.51 -11.48 -21.06
C LYS A 7 -9.09 -11.15 -20.61
N ALA A 8 -8.94 -10.57 -19.43
CA ALA A 8 -7.63 -10.29 -18.85
C ALA A 8 -6.81 -11.60 -18.79
N HIS A 9 -5.50 -11.50 -19.01
CA HIS A 9 -4.60 -12.65 -18.89
C HIS A 9 -4.74 -13.27 -17.48
N PRO A 10 -4.86 -14.60 -17.33
CA PRO A 10 -5.11 -15.24 -16.03
C PRO A 10 -4.11 -14.83 -14.96
N GLU A 11 -2.84 -14.67 -15.32
CA GLU A 11 -1.78 -14.22 -14.41
C GLU A 11 -2.04 -12.80 -13.90
N ILE A 12 -2.38 -11.87 -14.81
CA ILE A 12 -2.71 -10.49 -14.45
C ILE A 12 -3.93 -10.47 -13.51
N ALA A 13 -4.93 -11.30 -13.77
CA ALA A 13 -6.11 -11.41 -12.90
C ALA A 13 -5.74 -11.89 -11.48
N ARG A 14 -4.79 -12.85 -11.36
CA ARG A 14 -4.27 -13.30 -10.05
C ARG A 14 -3.52 -12.19 -9.32
N LEU A 15 -2.65 -11.46 -10.01
CA LEU A 15 -1.89 -10.34 -9.44
C LEU A 15 -2.82 -9.22 -8.95
N LEU A 16 -3.83 -8.85 -9.74
CA LEU A 16 -4.82 -7.85 -9.36
C LEU A 16 -5.61 -8.30 -8.13
N ARG A 17 -6.01 -9.57 -8.06
CA ARG A 17 -6.70 -10.10 -6.89
C ARG A 17 -5.82 -10.04 -5.65
N ALA A 18 -4.54 -10.43 -5.74
CA ALA A 18 -3.61 -10.34 -4.62
C ALA A 18 -3.46 -8.91 -4.10
N LEU A 19 -3.30 -7.91 -5.00
CA LEU A 19 -3.25 -6.49 -4.64
C LEU A 19 -4.55 -6.01 -3.99
N ASP A 20 -5.69 -6.37 -4.56
CA ASP A 20 -7.02 -5.96 -4.09
C ASP A 20 -7.32 -6.53 -2.70
N GLU A 21 -7.06 -7.81 -2.47
CA GLU A 21 -7.30 -8.50 -1.20
C GLU A 21 -6.34 -8.00 -0.09
N ALA A 22 -5.08 -7.74 -0.43
CA ALA A 22 -4.12 -7.22 0.53
C ALA A 22 -4.44 -5.78 0.98
N TYR A 23 -5.08 -4.99 0.12
CA TYR A 23 -5.28 -3.57 0.37
C TYR A 23 -6.68 -3.19 0.84
N GLU A 24 -7.74 -3.54 0.11
CA GLU A 24 -9.08 -3.00 0.37
C GLU A 24 -10.25 -3.97 0.23
N LYS A 25 -10.09 -5.10 -0.48
CA LYS A 25 -11.17 -6.07 -0.66
C LYS A 25 -11.20 -7.14 0.42
N LYS A 26 -12.34 -7.80 0.54
CA LYS A 26 -12.49 -8.94 1.44
C LYS A 26 -11.49 -10.03 1.04
N ALA A 27 -10.76 -10.55 2.02
CA ALA A 27 -9.74 -11.56 1.84
C ALA A 27 -9.89 -12.71 2.83
N TRP A 28 -9.36 -13.86 2.46
CA TRP A 28 -9.34 -15.03 3.34
C TRP A 28 -8.51 -14.81 4.61
N HIS A 29 -7.38 -14.08 4.48
CA HIS A 29 -6.45 -13.82 5.59
C HIS A 29 -6.98 -12.86 6.66
N GLY A 30 -8.16 -12.25 6.47
CA GLY A 30 -8.74 -11.30 7.42
C GLY A 30 -8.50 -9.83 7.05
N PRO A 31 -8.06 -8.97 8.00
CA PRO A 31 -7.93 -7.53 7.74
C PRO A 31 -6.94 -7.22 6.62
N ASN A 32 -7.35 -6.35 5.70
CA ASN A 32 -6.47 -5.74 4.71
C ASN A 32 -5.91 -4.40 5.21
N LEU A 33 -4.90 -3.86 4.53
CA LEU A 33 -4.19 -2.67 5.00
C LEU A 33 -5.13 -1.47 5.17
N LYS A 34 -5.93 -1.13 4.17
CA LYS A 34 -6.88 -0.01 4.23
C LYS A 34 -7.95 -0.22 5.31
N GLY A 35 -8.42 -1.45 5.46
CA GLY A 35 -9.38 -1.83 6.49
C GLY A 35 -8.86 -1.61 7.90
N THR A 36 -7.56 -1.86 8.14
CA THR A 36 -6.94 -1.64 9.47
C THR A 36 -6.91 -0.17 9.87
N LEU A 37 -6.95 0.74 8.91
CA LEU A 37 -6.90 2.20 9.14
C LEU A 37 -8.28 2.79 9.49
N ARG A 38 -9.36 2.00 9.42
CA ARG A 38 -10.69 2.49 9.80
C ARG A 38 -10.73 2.85 11.27
N GLY A 39 -11.27 4.04 11.56
CA GLY A 39 -11.41 4.53 12.93
C GLY A 39 -10.10 4.90 13.63
N VAL A 40 -8.95 4.83 12.97
CA VAL A 40 -7.69 5.30 13.54
C VAL A 40 -7.71 6.82 13.60
N THR A 41 -7.67 7.35 14.83
CA THR A 41 -7.60 8.80 15.10
C THR A 41 -6.19 9.32 14.84
N PRO A 42 -6.01 10.65 14.64
CA PRO A 42 -4.68 11.25 14.50
C PRO A 42 -3.75 10.94 15.68
N ARG A 43 -4.29 10.92 16.91
CA ARG A 43 -3.54 10.55 18.13
C ARG A 43 -3.04 9.11 18.05
N GLN A 44 -3.92 8.17 17.69
CA GLN A 44 -3.54 6.77 17.53
C GLN A 44 -2.53 6.57 16.40
N ALA A 45 -2.66 7.34 15.32
CA ALA A 45 -1.75 7.26 14.18
C ALA A 45 -0.32 7.72 14.53
N CYS A 46 -0.16 8.64 15.49
CA CYS A 46 1.14 9.13 15.96
C CYS A 46 1.79 8.27 17.05
N PHE A 47 1.04 7.35 17.65
CA PHE A 47 1.53 6.53 18.77
C PHE A 47 2.73 5.66 18.36
N ARG A 48 3.75 5.65 19.20
CA ARG A 48 4.93 4.76 19.12
C ARG A 48 4.98 3.87 20.34
N PRO A 49 5.08 2.54 20.19
CA PRO A 49 5.07 1.63 21.34
C PRO A 49 6.34 1.72 22.20
N ALA A 50 7.43 2.21 21.63
CA ALA A 50 8.70 2.45 22.32
C ALA A 50 9.56 3.42 21.50
N PRO A 51 10.63 4.02 22.10
CA PRO A 51 11.65 4.78 21.37
C PRO A 51 12.20 3.99 20.18
N GLY A 52 12.39 4.66 19.04
CA GLY A 52 12.90 4.03 17.83
C GLY A 52 11.93 3.09 17.09
N ARG A 53 10.68 2.97 17.55
CA ARG A 53 9.65 2.20 16.85
C ARG A 53 8.81 3.11 15.96
N HIS A 54 8.27 2.52 14.87
CA HIS A 54 7.46 3.25 13.91
C HIS A 54 6.02 3.43 14.40
N SER A 55 5.47 4.60 14.08
CA SER A 55 4.04 4.89 14.25
C SER A 55 3.23 4.37 13.08
N VAL A 56 1.89 4.33 13.23
CA VAL A 56 0.98 3.97 12.12
C VAL A 56 1.17 4.90 10.93
N ARG A 57 1.39 6.21 11.14
CA ARG A 57 1.65 7.18 10.06
C ARG A 57 2.88 6.79 9.23
N GLU A 58 3.96 6.41 9.89
CA GLU A 58 5.20 6.01 9.23
C GLU A 58 5.04 4.69 8.46
N LEU A 59 4.30 3.72 9.01
CA LEU A 59 3.97 2.48 8.32
C LEU A 59 3.11 2.72 7.08
N VAL A 60 2.15 3.65 7.14
CA VAL A 60 1.31 4.05 6.00
C VAL A 60 2.15 4.66 4.87
N LEU A 61 3.05 5.56 5.18
CA LEU A 61 3.93 6.20 4.20
C LEU A 61 4.97 5.23 3.63
N HIS A 62 5.46 4.33 4.45
CA HIS A 62 6.34 3.25 4.03
C HIS A 62 5.65 2.31 3.04
N ALA A 63 4.42 1.91 3.31
CA ALA A 63 3.62 1.11 2.37
C ALA A 63 3.35 1.87 1.05
N ALA A 64 3.04 3.17 1.13
CA ALA A 64 2.87 4.03 -0.06
C ALA A 64 4.15 4.08 -0.91
N TYR A 65 5.31 4.25 -0.28
CA TYR A 65 6.60 4.28 -0.96
C TYR A 65 6.90 2.97 -1.71
N TRP A 66 6.64 1.82 -1.11
CA TRP A 66 6.92 0.55 -1.77
C TRP A 66 5.96 0.25 -2.92
N LYS A 67 4.70 0.71 -2.85
CA LYS A 67 3.79 0.70 -4.01
C LYS A 67 4.31 1.57 -5.15
N TYR A 68 4.79 2.78 -4.84
CA TYR A 68 5.46 3.65 -5.81
C TYR A 68 6.69 2.97 -6.42
N ALA A 69 7.53 2.34 -5.61
CA ALA A 69 8.74 1.69 -6.06
C ALA A 69 8.47 0.53 -7.04
N VAL A 70 7.42 -0.25 -6.80
CA VAL A 70 6.99 -1.32 -7.71
C VAL A 70 6.34 -0.74 -8.97
N TRP A 71 5.45 0.26 -8.82
CA TRP A 71 4.87 0.97 -9.95
C TRP A 71 5.94 1.54 -10.88
N ARG A 72 6.94 2.18 -10.33
CA ARG A 72 8.05 2.76 -11.09
C ARG A 72 8.84 1.70 -11.88
N ARG A 73 9.12 0.54 -11.27
CA ARG A 73 9.78 -0.59 -11.96
C ARG A 73 8.93 -1.14 -13.09
N LEU A 74 7.62 -1.20 -12.89
CA LEU A 74 6.68 -1.70 -13.89
C LEU A 74 6.54 -0.75 -15.08
N THR A 75 6.59 0.57 -14.85
CA THR A 75 6.37 1.60 -15.86
C THR A 75 7.65 2.21 -16.44
N GLY A 76 8.83 1.87 -15.90
CA GLY A 76 10.11 2.42 -16.34
C GLY A 76 10.36 3.88 -15.93
N VAL A 77 9.49 4.47 -15.12
CA VAL A 77 9.65 5.86 -14.64
C VAL A 77 10.88 5.98 -13.73
N LYS A 78 11.69 7.03 -13.91
CA LYS A 78 12.88 7.30 -13.10
C LYS A 78 12.52 7.67 -11.65
N ARG A 79 13.49 7.57 -10.75
CA ARG A 79 13.35 8.00 -9.34
C ARG A 79 13.05 9.50 -9.26
N GLY A 80 12.45 9.96 -8.15
CA GLY A 80 12.26 11.37 -7.83
C GLY A 80 10.81 11.88 -7.96
N SER A 81 9.87 11.05 -8.40
CA SER A 81 8.45 11.44 -8.50
C SER A 81 7.60 11.05 -7.28
N PHE A 82 8.20 10.56 -6.20
CA PHE A 82 7.49 10.37 -4.95
C PHE A 82 7.32 11.72 -4.25
N PRO A 83 6.12 12.04 -3.70
CA PRO A 83 5.83 13.37 -3.15
C PRO A 83 6.63 13.76 -1.90
N LEU A 84 7.26 12.81 -1.24
CA LEU A 84 8.08 13.05 -0.05
C LEU A 84 9.55 12.85 -0.37
N GLU A 85 10.39 13.70 0.21
CA GLU A 85 11.85 13.56 0.11
C GLU A 85 12.32 12.34 0.92
N GLY A 86 13.30 11.62 0.40
CA GLY A 86 13.87 10.42 1.03
C GLY A 86 13.34 9.11 0.43
N SER A 87 13.50 8.04 1.18
CA SER A 87 13.11 6.71 0.76
C SER A 87 12.78 5.81 1.96
N ASN A 88 12.03 4.74 1.72
CA ASN A 88 11.73 3.69 2.68
C ASN A 88 10.86 4.16 3.86
N PHE A 89 11.42 4.78 4.89
CA PHE A 89 10.68 5.36 6.01
C PHE A 89 10.76 6.88 6.00
N PHE A 90 9.64 7.51 6.35
CA PHE A 90 9.48 8.96 6.38
C PHE A 90 9.10 9.39 7.80
N PRO A 91 10.04 9.91 8.60
CA PRO A 91 9.76 10.34 9.97
C PRO A 91 8.61 11.34 10.01
N ARG A 92 7.73 11.19 10.99
CA ARG A 92 6.59 12.08 11.21
C ARG A 92 6.59 12.62 12.62
N PRO A 93 6.18 13.91 12.80
CA PRO A 93 6.01 14.49 14.12
C PRO A 93 5.03 13.65 14.96
N SER A 94 5.28 13.57 16.26
CA SER A 94 4.38 12.91 17.21
C SER A 94 3.14 13.75 17.53
N THR A 95 3.09 15.01 17.09
CA THR A 95 1.94 15.90 17.26
C THR A 95 0.77 15.45 16.37
N PRO A 96 -0.39 15.11 16.95
CA PRO A 96 -1.56 14.71 16.17
C PRO A 96 -2.08 15.85 15.29
N SER A 97 -2.34 15.56 14.02
CA SER A 97 -2.95 16.48 13.07
C SER A 97 -3.89 15.70 12.15
N LEU A 98 -5.17 16.10 12.12
CA LEU A 98 -6.16 15.45 11.26
C LEU A 98 -5.88 15.71 9.77
N SER A 99 -5.45 16.92 9.42
CA SER A 99 -5.12 17.26 8.03
C SER A 99 -3.94 16.45 7.52
N GLU A 100 -2.88 16.34 8.31
CA GLU A 100 -1.69 15.56 7.95
C GLU A 100 -2.01 14.05 7.89
N TRP A 101 -2.79 13.53 8.84
CA TRP A 101 -3.22 12.14 8.81
C TRP A 101 -4.05 11.81 7.55
N ARG A 102 -4.93 12.72 7.14
CA ARG A 102 -5.70 12.58 5.89
C ARG A 102 -4.79 12.59 4.66
N LYS A 103 -3.77 13.44 4.62
CA LYS A 103 -2.78 13.48 3.53
C LYS A 103 -1.98 12.18 3.43
N ASP A 104 -1.51 11.65 4.57
CA ASP A 104 -0.75 10.40 4.60
C ASP A 104 -1.60 9.23 4.04
N ARG A 105 -2.86 9.13 4.44
CA ARG A 105 -3.80 8.12 3.92
C ARG A 105 -4.11 8.30 2.44
N ALA A 106 -4.32 9.55 2.01
CA ALA A 106 -4.59 9.87 0.60
C ALA A 106 -3.40 9.49 -0.30
N LEU A 107 -2.18 9.71 0.17
CA LEU A 107 -0.97 9.29 -0.55
C LEU A 107 -0.89 7.77 -0.70
N LEU A 108 -1.22 7.01 0.34
CA LEU A 108 -1.27 5.55 0.27
C LEU A 108 -2.32 5.07 -0.76
N ASP A 109 -3.53 5.62 -0.70
CA ASP A 109 -4.61 5.30 -1.64
C ASP A 109 -4.21 5.63 -3.09
N GLU A 110 -3.54 6.77 -3.31
CA GLU A 110 -3.07 7.19 -4.64
C GLU A 110 -2.03 6.22 -5.19
N GLN A 111 -1.02 5.85 -4.40
CA GLN A 111 0.01 4.93 -4.86
C GLN A 111 -0.55 3.53 -5.12
N HIS A 112 -1.53 3.09 -4.35
CA HIS A 112 -2.23 1.83 -4.63
C HIS A 112 -2.98 1.88 -5.96
N ARG A 113 -3.76 2.92 -6.21
CA ARG A 113 -4.51 3.09 -7.47
C ARG A 113 -3.58 3.13 -8.68
N ARG A 114 -2.46 3.86 -8.59
CA ARG A 114 -1.44 3.94 -9.66
C ARG A 114 -0.84 2.57 -9.97
N LEU A 115 -0.40 1.85 -8.95
CA LEU A 115 0.17 0.51 -9.13
C LEU A 115 -0.85 -0.45 -9.73
N ARG A 116 -2.06 -0.49 -9.15
CA ARG A 116 -3.14 -1.35 -9.62
C ARG A 116 -3.50 -1.09 -11.09
N ALA A 117 -3.60 0.17 -11.47
CA ALA A 117 -3.88 0.58 -12.85
C ALA A 117 -2.77 0.15 -13.81
N ALA A 118 -1.50 0.28 -13.41
CA ALA A 118 -0.37 -0.16 -14.21
C ALA A 118 -0.37 -1.68 -14.42
N VAL A 119 -0.68 -2.47 -13.38
CA VAL A 119 -0.82 -3.93 -13.51
C VAL A 119 -2.00 -4.30 -14.41
N ALA A 120 -3.13 -3.61 -14.28
CA ALA A 120 -4.31 -3.85 -15.13
C ALA A 120 -4.07 -3.50 -16.61
N ALA A 121 -3.15 -2.60 -16.90
CA ALA A 121 -2.79 -2.19 -18.27
C ALA A 121 -1.84 -3.16 -18.97
N LEU A 122 -1.28 -4.14 -18.27
CA LEU A 122 -0.41 -5.16 -18.88
C LEU A 122 -1.17 -5.96 -19.95
N ARG A 123 -0.50 -6.23 -21.05
CA ARG A 123 -1.05 -7.01 -22.18
C ARG A 123 -0.69 -8.49 -22.11
N THR A 124 0.43 -8.80 -21.46
CA THR A 124 1.00 -10.13 -21.27
C THR A 124 1.38 -10.30 -19.80
N ALA A 125 1.58 -11.55 -19.37
CA ALA A 125 2.13 -11.82 -18.05
C ALA A 125 3.47 -11.08 -17.88
N PRO A 126 3.71 -10.44 -16.70
CA PRO A 126 5.02 -9.85 -16.41
C PRO A 126 6.08 -10.94 -16.30
N GLY A 127 7.34 -10.58 -16.57
CA GLY A 127 8.46 -11.49 -16.28
C GLY A 127 8.57 -11.77 -14.78
N ALA A 128 9.20 -12.89 -14.41
CA ALA A 128 9.27 -13.41 -13.03
C ALA A 128 9.76 -12.38 -12.01
N ALA A 129 10.67 -11.49 -12.36
CA ALA A 129 11.16 -10.44 -11.45
C ALA A 129 10.07 -9.41 -11.11
N LEU A 130 9.29 -8.96 -12.09
CA LEU A 130 8.18 -8.02 -11.87
C LEU A 130 7.03 -8.69 -11.14
N GLU A 131 6.68 -9.91 -11.50
CA GLU A 131 5.69 -10.73 -10.81
C GLU A 131 6.02 -10.84 -9.32
N ARG A 132 7.28 -11.20 -8.99
CA ARG A 132 7.77 -11.26 -7.60
C ARG A 132 7.61 -9.93 -6.87
N HIS A 133 7.87 -8.79 -7.52
CA HIS A 133 7.69 -7.47 -6.91
C HIS A 133 6.22 -7.16 -6.64
N ILE A 134 5.30 -7.53 -7.55
CA ILE A 134 3.87 -7.28 -7.38
C ILE A 134 3.31 -8.14 -6.25
N TYR A 135 3.63 -9.43 -6.19
CA TYR A 135 3.26 -10.29 -5.04
C TYR A 135 3.92 -9.82 -3.74
N GLY A 136 5.20 -9.41 -3.83
CA GLY A 136 5.93 -8.91 -2.67
C GLY A 136 5.27 -7.69 -2.03
N VAL A 137 4.80 -6.72 -2.82
CA VAL A 137 4.13 -5.53 -2.28
C VAL A 137 2.73 -5.83 -1.75
N ALA A 138 2.03 -6.83 -2.29
CA ALA A 138 0.78 -7.31 -1.71
C ALA A 138 1.03 -7.99 -0.34
N ALA A 139 2.01 -8.89 -0.25
CA ALA A 139 2.39 -9.51 1.02
C ALA A 139 2.87 -8.47 2.05
N HIS A 140 3.57 -7.43 1.62
CA HIS A 140 4.02 -6.32 2.44
C HIS A 140 2.84 -5.53 3.05
N ASP A 141 1.76 -5.33 2.30
CA ASP A 141 0.53 -4.73 2.84
C ASP A 141 -0.06 -5.58 3.97
N VAL A 142 -0.14 -6.89 3.79
CA VAL A 142 -0.65 -7.82 4.81
C VAL A 142 0.22 -7.82 6.06
N TYR A 143 1.55 -7.82 5.88
CA TYR A 143 2.51 -7.71 6.97
C TYR A 143 2.30 -6.44 7.81
N HIS A 144 2.16 -5.28 7.16
CA HIS A 144 1.92 -4.03 7.86
C HIS A 144 0.50 -3.90 8.41
N ALA A 145 -0.50 -4.53 7.79
CA ALA A 145 -1.83 -4.63 8.37
C ALA A 145 -1.80 -5.30 9.74
N GLY A 146 -1.05 -6.39 9.90
CA GLY A 146 -0.83 -7.07 11.18
C GLY A 146 -0.16 -6.16 12.22
N GLN A 147 0.89 -5.44 11.84
CA GLN A 147 1.57 -4.49 12.73
C GLN A 147 0.64 -3.35 13.18
N ILE A 148 -0.15 -2.77 12.28
CA ILE A 148 -1.11 -1.71 12.61
C ILE A 148 -2.18 -2.24 13.56
N GLN A 149 -2.69 -3.44 13.36
CA GLN A 149 -3.65 -4.06 14.29
C GLN A 149 -3.06 -4.24 15.69
N LEU A 150 -1.79 -4.66 15.78
CA LEU A 150 -1.09 -4.75 17.06
C LEU A 150 -0.95 -3.38 17.72
N LEU A 151 -0.50 -2.35 17.00
CA LEU A 151 -0.39 -0.98 17.52
C LEU A 151 -1.73 -0.45 18.02
N LYS A 152 -2.83 -0.74 17.34
CA LYS A 152 -4.19 -0.37 17.80
C LYS A 152 -4.56 -1.05 19.11
N ARG A 153 -4.19 -2.31 19.31
CA ARG A 153 -4.48 -3.04 20.54
C ARG A 153 -3.67 -2.55 21.73
N LEU A 154 -2.42 -2.14 21.51
CA LEU A 154 -1.54 -1.59 22.56
C LEU A 154 -2.01 -0.23 23.10
N GLN A 155 -3.00 0.39 22.49
CA GLN A 155 -3.55 1.70 22.86
C GLN A 155 -4.95 1.62 23.51
N ARG A 156 -5.42 0.43 23.82
CA ARG A 156 -6.73 0.19 24.46
C ARG A 156 -6.64 0.12 25.97
#